data_b8a9c50dcab4e91870171557ab3c00c4
#
_entry.id   b8a9c50dcab4e91870171557ab3c00c4
#
_cell.length_a   1.000
_cell.length_b   1.000
_cell.length_c   1.000
_cell.angle_alpha   90.00
_cell.angle_beta   90.00
_cell.angle_gamma   90.00
#
_symmetry.space_group_name_H-M   'P 1'
#
loop_
_entity.id
_entity.type
_entity.pdbx_description
1 polymer ?
#
loop_
_entity_poly.entity_id
_entity_poly.type
_entity_poly.pdbx_seq_one_letter_code
_entity_poly.pdbx_strand_id
1 'polypeptide(L)'
;MIEGSFMLNSTRRQFIQTGMAGGITLATAAQPVWSANANNEVNVGFIGCGGRGNILMSAFSKVSGVTIGGVCDPDAERLEQAKERFPKAQAWTDLRDLIEDKSIDAVVIATCNHWHCLAAIWAMEAGKDVYVEKPLSHSQWEGEQTVAAAEKYKRICQLGTQQRSDPMQAEIKTFLHKEKGLGDIVSVQVNRVGVRSSIGKRSTPLLIPNDMDYDLWLGPAIDEPIFRDKLQYDWHWDWNTGSGEMGNWGIHILDDVRNVVFRDAVKVPTRIQSIGGRVVWDDAGNTPNVQMVAMDTGSVPVQLQLANIAAEPGGKKSPKHRGPGSGYIVQCSGGHYEGRRGSGVAFDRNGKEIRSFKGDSGNGSHQQNFIDAVRKRDQNILNADIVVGNDSTAWCNLANSAFRASREYDPNLVTHGLPSMNEQAERLGKILSPHGLGLQSKGIQAS
;
A
#
# COMPACT_ATOMS: atom_id res chain seq x y z
N MET A 1 50.61 6.98 -23.84
CA MET A 1 49.36 7.76 -23.64
C MET A 1 48.28 6.75 -23.41
N ILE A 2 47.88 6.57 -22.15
CA ILE A 2 46.85 5.65 -21.72
C ILE A 2 45.72 6.55 -21.19
N GLU A 3 44.65 6.66 -21.96
CA GLU A 3 43.43 7.32 -21.49
C GLU A 3 42.69 6.37 -20.54
N GLY A 4 42.74 6.72 -19.26
CA GLY A 4 41.94 6.05 -18.24
C GLY A 4 40.53 6.60 -18.23
N SER A 5 39.57 5.74 -18.55
CA SER A 5 38.16 5.98 -18.32
C SER A 5 37.90 6.14 -16.82
N PHE A 6 37.59 7.36 -16.37
CA PHE A 6 37.09 7.62 -15.01
C PHE A 6 35.61 7.23 -14.98
N MET A 7 35.31 6.08 -14.40
CA MET A 7 33.98 5.78 -13.92
C MET A 7 33.73 6.66 -12.68
N LEU A 8 32.85 7.62 -12.82
CA LEU A 8 32.35 8.44 -11.70
C LEU A 8 31.42 7.59 -10.86
N ASN A 9 31.94 6.98 -9.79
CA ASN A 9 31.11 6.46 -8.71
C ASN A 9 30.44 7.67 -8.03
N SER A 10 29.20 7.96 -8.40
CA SER A 10 28.44 9.00 -7.73
C SER A 10 28.03 8.54 -6.33
N THR A 11 28.43 9.29 -5.32
CA THR A 11 28.04 9.01 -3.94
C THR A 11 26.53 9.29 -3.74
N ARG A 12 25.91 8.62 -2.74
CA ARG A 12 24.51 8.80 -2.32
C ARG A 12 24.08 10.29 -2.22
N ARG A 13 24.96 11.14 -1.74
CA ARG A 13 24.71 12.59 -1.61
C ARG A 13 24.62 13.29 -2.97
N GLN A 14 25.39 12.84 -3.96
CA GLN A 14 25.31 13.34 -5.34
C GLN A 14 24.04 12.84 -6.04
N PHE A 15 23.62 11.61 -5.76
CA PHE A 15 22.37 11.04 -6.23
C PHE A 15 21.15 11.86 -5.83
N ILE A 16 21.03 12.24 -4.54
CA ILE A 16 19.92 13.08 -4.04
C ILE A 16 20.00 14.50 -4.60
N GLN A 17 21.21 15.06 -4.71
CA GLN A 17 21.41 16.43 -5.23
C GLN A 17 21.14 16.53 -6.74
N THR A 18 21.45 15.52 -7.53
CA THR A 18 21.20 15.51 -8.97
C THR A 18 19.71 15.40 -9.27
N GLY A 19 18.97 14.63 -8.48
CA GLY A 19 17.51 14.54 -8.58
C GLY A 19 16.76 15.84 -8.23
N MET A 20 17.37 16.71 -7.39
CA MET A 20 16.80 18.00 -7.03
C MET A 20 17.22 19.16 -7.92
N ALA A 21 18.36 19.06 -8.62
CA ALA A 21 18.91 20.14 -9.46
C ALA A 21 18.47 20.08 -10.93
N GLY A 22 17.81 19.02 -11.38
CA GLY A 22 17.34 18.83 -12.76
C GLY A 22 16.09 19.63 -13.17
N GLY A 23 15.55 20.44 -12.29
CA GLY A 23 14.30 21.14 -12.56
C GLY A 23 14.46 22.62 -12.87
N ILE A 24 14.99 23.04 -13.99
CA ILE A 24 14.60 24.23 -14.77
C ILE A 24 15.52 24.33 -16.00
N THR A 25 15.19 23.60 -17.05
CA THR A 25 15.46 24.04 -18.42
C THR A 25 14.16 23.84 -19.19
N LEU A 26 13.56 24.94 -19.62
CA LEU A 26 12.50 24.95 -20.62
C LEU A 26 13.07 24.45 -21.95
N ALA A 27 13.26 23.14 -22.06
CA ALA A 27 13.32 22.46 -23.34
C ALA A 27 11.86 22.27 -23.75
N THR A 28 11.45 22.83 -24.86
CA THR A 28 10.27 22.39 -25.59
C THR A 28 10.49 20.91 -25.92
N ALA A 29 10.12 20.05 -25.00
CA ALA A 29 10.22 18.63 -25.18
C ALA A 29 9.25 18.27 -26.33
N ALA A 30 9.82 17.92 -27.48
CA ALA A 30 9.09 17.16 -28.48
C ALA A 30 8.47 15.99 -27.71
N GLN A 31 7.15 15.95 -27.62
CA GLN A 31 6.43 14.85 -26.99
C GLN A 31 6.91 13.59 -27.71
N PRO A 32 7.38 12.56 -27.01
CA PRO A 32 7.61 11.28 -27.66
C PRO A 32 6.27 10.86 -28.24
N VAL A 33 6.17 10.89 -29.56
CA VAL A 33 5.04 10.33 -30.27
C VAL A 33 5.08 8.85 -29.94
N TRP A 34 4.13 8.41 -29.14
CA TRP A 34 3.92 6.99 -28.91
C TRP A 34 3.60 6.39 -30.28
N SER A 35 4.58 5.73 -30.88
CA SER A 35 4.33 4.90 -32.04
C SER A 35 3.57 3.69 -31.49
N ALA A 36 2.23 3.69 -31.60
CA ALA A 36 1.47 2.48 -31.41
C ALA A 36 2.16 1.42 -32.25
N ASN A 37 2.86 0.49 -31.61
CA ASN A 37 3.38 -0.67 -32.31
C ASN A 37 2.22 -1.25 -33.10
N ALA A 38 2.41 -1.53 -34.39
CA ALA A 38 1.37 -1.94 -35.32
C ALA A 38 0.57 -3.17 -34.85
N ASN A 39 1.00 -3.81 -33.76
CA ASN A 39 0.44 -5.02 -33.17
C ASN A 39 -0.26 -4.81 -31.82
N ASN A 40 -0.43 -3.57 -31.33
CA ASN A 40 -1.08 -3.32 -30.04
C ASN A 40 -0.38 -3.99 -28.83
N GLU A 41 0.91 -4.34 -28.96
CA GLU A 41 1.74 -4.94 -27.92
C GLU A 41 2.25 -3.87 -26.95
N VAL A 42 2.28 -4.23 -25.64
CA VAL A 42 2.85 -3.39 -24.57
C VAL A 42 4.01 -4.13 -23.93
N ASN A 43 5.19 -3.53 -24.00
CA ASN A 43 6.40 -4.07 -23.40
C ASN A 43 6.57 -3.53 -21.98
N VAL A 44 6.51 -4.42 -21.00
CA VAL A 44 6.46 -4.07 -19.56
C VAL A 44 7.76 -4.41 -18.87
N GLY A 45 8.32 -3.42 -18.15
CA GLY A 45 9.44 -3.60 -17.24
C GLY A 45 8.98 -3.76 -15.79
N PHE A 46 9.64 -4.61 -15.01
CA PHE A 46 9.35 -4.84 -13.60
C PHE A 46 10.48 -4.35 -12.72
N ILE A 47 10.15 -3.50 -11.73
CA ILE A 47 11.06 -2.98 -10.72
C ILE A 47 10.66 -3.60 -9.38
N GLY A 48 11.53 -4.46 -8.83
CA GLY A 48 11.25 -5.29 -7.68
C GLY A 48 10.74 -6.68 -8.06
N CYS A 49 11.62 -7.67 -8.04
CA CYS A 49 11.38 -9.05 -8.45
C CYS A 49 11.06 -10.00 -7.28
N GLY A 50 10.85 -9.47 -6.07
CA GLY A 50 10.50 -10.25 -4.89
C GLY A 50 9.09 -10.85 -4.95
N GLY A 51 8.57 -11.33 -3.80
CA GLY A 51 7.32 -12.09 -3.74
C GLY A 51 6.14 -11.44 -4.47
N ARG A 52 5.91 -10.13 -4.28
CA ARG A 52 4.82 -9.42 -4.96
C ARG A 52 5.12 -9.20 -6.45
N GLY A 53 6.35 -8.82 -6.80
CA GLY A 53 6.77 -8.69 -8.19
C GLY A 53 6.56 -9.97 -8.98
N ASN A 54 6.93 -11.12 -8.41
CA ASN A 54 6.72 -12.44 -9.00
C ASN A 54 5.24 -12.75 -9.28
N ILE A 55 4.34 -12.40 -8.37
CA ILE A 55 2.89 -12.56 -8.56
C ILE A 55 2.42 -11.67 -9.71
N LEU A 56 2.87 -10.42 -9.76
CA LEU A 56 2.49 -9.47 -10.80
C LEU A 56 3.04 -9.87 -12.17
N MET A 57 4.31 -10.28 -12.27
CA MET A 57 4.87 -10.80 -13.53
C MET A 57 4.02 -11.94 -14.08
N SER A 58 3.59 -12.87 -13.20
CA SER A 58 2.70 -13.97 -13.60
C SER A 58 1.30 -13.49 -14.04
N ALA A 59 0.79 -12.41 -13.46
CA ALA A 59 -0.52 -11.89 -13.82
C ALA A 59 -0.46 -11.11 -15.14
N PHE A 60 0.53 -10.24 -15.31
CA PHE A 60 0.73 -9.45 -16.54
C PHE A 60 1.07 -10.33 -17.74
N SER A 61 1.87 -11.40 -17.58
CA SER A 61 2.21 -12.30 -18.68
C SER A 61 1.01 -13.05 -19.27
N LYS A 62 -0.13 -13.07 -18.58
CA LYS A 62 -1.39 -13.65 -19.06
C LYS A 62 -2.28 -12.66 -19.81
N VAL A 63 -1.95 -11.36 -19.73
CA VAL A 63 -2.70 -10.33 -20.47
C VAL A 63 -2.30 -10.38 -21.93
N SER A 64 -3.28 -10.49 -22.82
CA SER A 64 -3.02 -10.59 -24.27
C SER A 64 -2.24 -9.37 -24.78
N GLY A 65 -1.22 -9.59 -25.61
CA GLY A 65 -0.36 -8.54 -26.17
C GLY A 65 0.48 -7.81 -25.12
N VAL A 66 0.84 -8.46 -24.04
CA VAL A 66 1.82 -7.99 -23.06
C VAL A 66 3.07 -8.86 -23.14
N THR A 67 4.21 -8.21 -23.24
CA THR A 67 5.53 -8.84 -23.15
C THR A 67 6.24 -8.35 -21.89
N ILE A 68 6.82 -9.29 -21.13
CA ILE A 68 7.74 -8.95 -20.05
C ILE A 68 9.11 -8.72 -20.66
N GLY A 69 9.42 -7.44 -20.95
CA GLY A 69 10.65 -7.06 -21.65
C GLY A 69 11.81 -6.76 -20.72
N GLY A 70 11.53 -6.44 -19.47
CA GLY A 70 12.55 -6.06 -18.50
C GLY A 70 12.27 -6.49 -17.08
N VAL A 71 13.32 -6.83 -16.33
CA VAL A 71 13.29 -7.13 -14.90
C VAL A 71 14.43 -6.40 -14.19
N CYS A 72 14.16 -5.83 -13.03
CA CYS A 72 15.13 -5.08 -12.25
C CYS A 72 14.99 -5.37 -10.75
N ASP A 73 16.08 -5.76 -10.11
CA ASP A 73 16.16 -5.89 -8.64
C ASP A 73 17.63 -5.70 -8.21
N PRO A 74 17.92 -4.95 -7.14
CA PRO A 74 19.26 -4.83 -6.59
C PRO A 74 19.76 -6.11 -5.88
N ASP A 75 18.89 -7.09 -5.65
CA ASP A 75 19.17 -8.41 -5.10
C ASP A 75 19.41 -9.38 -6.26
N ALA A 76 20.68 -9.80 -6.44
CA ALA A 76 21.08 -10.60 -7.59
C ALA A 76 20.37 -11.98 -7.63
N GLU A 77 20.08 -12.60 -6.46
CA GLU A 77 19.33 -13.85 -6.42
C GLU A 77 17.91 -13.67 -6.98
N ARG A 78 17.22 -12.60 -6.60
CA ARG A 78 15.86 -12.30 -7.08
C ARG A 78 15.84 -11.95 -8.56
N LEU A 79 16.87 -11.21 -9.00
CA LEU A 79 17.03 -10.85 -10.40
C LEU A 79 17.22 -12.08 -11.26
N GLU A 80 18.09 -13.02 -10.85
CA GLU A 80 18.33 -14.27 -11.58
C GLU A 80 17.07 -15.15 -11.62
N GLN A 81 16.37 -15.32 -10.49
CA GLN A 81 15.10 -16.06 -10.46
C GLN A 81 14.05 -15.46 -11.41
N ALA A 82 13.98 -14.14 -11.53
CA ALA A 82 13.09 -13.48 -12.47
C ALA A 82 13.52 -13.73 -13.93
N LYS A 83 14.84 -13.70 -14.20
CA LYS A 83 15.44 -13.95 -15.50
C LYS A 83 15.23 -15.39 -15.97
N GLU A 84 15.36 -16.36 -15.08
CA GLU A 84 15.07 -17.76 -15.39
C GLU A 84 13.61 -17.96 -15.82
N ARG A 85 12.68 -17.27 -15.19
CA ARG A 85 11.25 -17.34 -15.55
C ARG A 85 10.92 -16.60 -16.83
N PHE A 86 11.62 -15.52 -17.14
CA PHE A 86 11.42 -14.67 -18.30
C PHE A 86 12.74 -14.49 -19.07
N PRO A 87 13.26 -15.54 -19.71
CA PRO A 87 14.61 -15.55 -20.29
C PRO A 87 14.82 -14.54 -21.42
N LYS A 88 13.73 -14.05 -22.02
CA LYS A 88 13.78 -13.01 -23.05
C LYS A 88 13.81 -11.59 -22.47
N ALA A 89 13.47 -11.42 -21.18
CA ALA A 89 13.52 -10.11 -20.55
C ALA A 89 14.96 -9.65 -20.39
N GLN A 90 15.24 -8.39 -20.60
CA GLN A 90 16.50 -7.77 -20.23
C GLN A 90 16.56 -7.59 -18.71
N ALA A 91 17.76 -7.68 -18.12
CA ALA A 91 17.94 -7.62 -16.68
C ALA A 91 18.82 -6.44 -16.27
N TRP A 92 18.42 -5.73 -15.23
CA TRP A 92 19.16 -4.60 -14.65
C TRP A 92 19.19 -4.68 -13.12
N THR A 93 20.28 -4.22 -12.54
CA THR A 93 20.38 -4.05 -11.08
C THR A 93 19.85 -2.68 -10.67
N ASP A 94 20.12 -1.65 -11.48
CA ASP A 94 19.69 -0.28 -11.27
C ASP A 94 18.38 0.01 -12.03
N LEU A 95 17.38 0.48 -11.29
CA LEU A 95 16.08 0.82 -11.86
C LEU A 95 16.14 1.97 -12.88
N ARG A 96 17.15 2.84 -12.78
CA ARG A 96 17.34 3.96 -13.73
C ARG A 96 17.63 3.46 -15.13
N ASP A 97 18.46 2.43 -15.26
CA ASP A 97 18.80 1.83 -16.55
C ASP A 97 17.57 1.21 -17.20
N LEU A 98 16.72 0.52 -16.43
CA LEU A 98 15.44 0.00 -16.96
C LEU A 98 14.51 1.13 -17.38
N ILE A 99 14.41 2.20 -16.60
CA ILE A 99 13.55 3.36 -16.88
C ILE A 99 14.00 4.08 -18.16
N GLU A 100 15.31 4.17 -18.40
CA GLU A 100 15.87 4.84 -19.59
C GLU A 100 15.73 4.01 -20.88
N ASP A 101 15.53 2.70 -20.77
CA ASP A 101 15.40 1.83 -21.94
C ASP A 101 14.15 2.18 -22.77
N LYS A 102 14.37 2.54 -24.04
CA LYS A 102 13.31 3.00 -24.95
C LYS A 102 12.40 1.88 -25.44
N SER A 103 12.79 0.62 -25.28
CA SER A 103 11.96 -0.53 -25.65
C SER A 103 10.86 -0.83 -24.63
N ILE A 104 10.95 -0.29 -23.41
CA ILE A 104 9.95 -0.44 -22.35
C ILE A 104 8.87 0.63 -22.49
N ASP A 105 7.61 0.24 -22.58
CA ASP A 105 6.45 1.14 -22.70
C ASP A 105 5.88 1.52 -21.33
N ALA A 106 5.82 0.55 -20.42
CA ALA A 106 5.25 0.72 -19.09
C ALA A 106 6.10 0.00 -18.03
N VAL A 107 6.03 0.47 -16.79
CA VAL A 107 6.72 -0.16 -15.67
C VAL A 107 5.75 -0.60 -14.58
N VAL A 108 6.06 -1.71 -13.94
CA VAL A 108 5.39 -2.23 -12.74
C VAL A 108 6.34 -2.11 -11.58
N ILE A 109 5.98 -1.31 -10.57
CA ILE A 109 6.80 -1.05 -9.39
C ILE A 109 6.27 -1.88 -8.22
N ALA A 110 7.07 -2.81 -7.71
CA ALA A 110 6.75 -3.71 -6.60
C ALA A 110 7.91 -3.80 -5.58
N THR A 111 8.51 -2.67 -5.31
CA THR A 111 9.63 -2.44 -4.38
C THR A 111 9.17 -2.36 -2.91
N CYS A 112 10.05 -1.94 -2.02
CA CYS A 112 9.69 -1.45 -0.69
C CYS A 112 8.96 -0.10 -0.80
N ASN A 113 8.17 0.27 0.22
CA ASN A 113 7.26 1.43 0.13
C ASN A 113 7.98 2.76 -0.14
N HIS A 114 9.15 2.97 0.43
CA HIS A 114 9.93 4.20 0.28
C HIS A 114 10.41 4.47 -1.15
N TRP A 115 10.41 3.48 -2.01
CA TRP A 115 10.77 3.61 -3.42
C TRP A 115 9.58 3.92 -4.35
N HIS A 116 8.35 3.60 -3.94
CA HIS A 116 7.18 3.62 -4.83
C HIS A 116 7.02 4.94 -5.58
N CYS A 117 6.96 6.05 -4.85
CA CYS A 117 6.73 7.37 -5.44
C CYS A 117 7.90 7.86 -6.29
N LEU A 118 9.13 7.74 -5.78
CA LEU A 118 10.31 8.23 -6.50
C LEU A 118 10.50 7.48 -7.82
N ALA A 119 10.42 6.16 -7.79
CA ALA A 119 10.50 5.32 -9.00
C ALA A 119 9.36 5.63 -9.99
N ALA A 120 8.12 5.84 -9.48
CA ALA A 120 6.99 6.19 -10.33
C ALA A 120 7.17 7.55 -11.01
N ILE A 121 7.64 8.57 -10.29
CA ILE A 121 7.90 9.91 -10.82
C ILE A 121 8.96 9.85 -11.91
N TRP A 122 10.11 9.19 -11.67
CA TRP A 122 11.16 9.05 -12.67
C TRP A 122 10.70 8.29 -13.91
N ALA A 123 9.92 7.22 -13.72
CA ALA A 123 9.36 6.47 -14.84
C ALA A 123 8.43 7.35 -15.70
N MET A 124 7.54 8.11 -15.08
CA MET A 124 6.65 9.03 -15.78
C MET A 124 7.39 10.16 -16.49
N GLU A 125 8.45 10.70 -15.88
CA GLU A 125 9.34 11.70 -16.48
C GLU A 125 10.05 11.15 -17.71
N ALA A 126 10.49 9.89 -17.67
CA ALA A 126 11.09 9.18 -18.80
C ALA A 126 10.07 8.73 -19.87
N GLY A 127 8.79 9.06 -19.68
CA GLY A 127 7.72 8.78 -20.64
C GLY A 127 7.06 7.41 -20.50
N LYS A 128 7.29 6.69 -19.40
CA LYS A 128 6.65 5.38 -19.13
C LYS A 128 5.30 5.54 -18.49
N ASP A 129 4.37 4.63 -18.80
CA ASP A 129 3.17 4.44 -18.00
C ASP A 129 3.49 3.57 -16.78
N VAL A 130 2.74 3.73 -15.68
CA VAL A 130 3.12 3.17 -14.39
C VAL A 130 1.99 2.39 -13.73
N TYR A 131 2.27 1.15 -13.34
CA TYR A 131 1.52 0.42 -12.35
C TYR A 131 2.36 0.38 -11.07
N VAL A 132 1.90 0.97 -9.98
CA VAL A 132 2.62 1.00 -8.71
C VAL A 132 1.88 0.22 -7.63
N GLU A 133 2.60 -0.62 -6.87
CA GLU A 133 2.00 -1.37 -5.76
C GLU A 133 1.60 -0.45 -4.60
N LYS A 134 0.66 -0.98 -3.84
CA LYS A 134 0.15 -0.31 -2.63
C LYS A 134 1.09 -0.49 -1.41
N PRO A 135 1.07 0.44 -0.43
CA PRO A 135 0.48 1.77 -0.50
C PRO A 135 1.24 2.64 -1.50
N LEU A 136 0.58 3.64 -2.07
CA LEU A 136 1.24 4.51 -3.06
C LEU A 136 2.49 5.16 -2.49
N SER A 137 2.35 5.74 -1.31
CA SER A 137 3.35 6.63 -0.73
C SER A 137 3.70 6.25 0.70
N HIS A 138 4.88 6.69 1.11
CA HIS A 138 5.37 6.61 2.47
C HIS A 138 4.94 7.84 3.30
N SER A 139 4.68 8.96 2.64
CA SER A 139 4.11 10.17 3.20
C SER A 139 3.04 10.75 2.28
N GLN A 140 2.18 11.63 2.83
CA GLN A 140 1.15 12.29 2.04
C GLN A 140 1.74 13.15 0.91
N TRP A 141 2.80 13.89 1.21
CA TRP A 141 3.47 14.76 0.25
C TRP A 141 4.01 13.99 -0.97
N GLU A 142 4.65 12.84 -0.76
CA GLU A 142 5.15 12.00 -1.86
C GLU A 142 4.03 11.55 -2.79
N GLY A 143 2.88 11.17 -2.22
CA GLY A 143 1.71 10.78 -2.99
C GLY A 143 1.19 11.92 -3.87
N GLU A 144 1.11 13.14 -3.33
CA GLU A 144 0.71 14.35 -4.06
C GLU A 144 1.69 14.68 -5.20
N GLN A 145 3.02 14.52 -4.96
CA GLN A 145 4.02 14.69 -6.03
C GLN A 145 3.86 13.65 -7.14
N THR A 146 3.48 12.42 -6.79
CA THR A 146 3.24 11.36 -7.79
C THR A 146 2.02 11.67 -8.65
N VAL A 147 0.94 12.17 -8.05
CA VAL A 147 -0.25 12.65 -8.77
C VAL A 147 0.11 13.79 -9.72
N ALA A 148 0.84 14.80 -9.21
CA ALA A 148 1.28 15.93 -10.02
C ALA A 148 2.18 15.50 -11.19
N ALA A 149 3.04 14.50 -11.00
CA ALA A 149 3.88 13.96 -12.08
C ALA A 149 3.04 13.25 -13.15
N ALA A 150 2.04 12.46 -12.77
CA ALA A 150 1.14 11.79 -13.71
C ALA A 150 0.40 12.81 -14.59
N GLU A 151 -0.08 13.90 -14.00
CA GLU A 151 -0.73 14.99 -14.72
C GLU A 151 0.26 15.73 -15.63
N LYS A 152 1.42 16.13 -15.10
CA LYS A 152 2.46 16.89 -15.83
C LYS A 152 2.95 16.13 -17.05
N TYR A 153 3.27 14.85 -16.90
CA TYR A 153 3.84 14.03 -17.96
C TYR A 153 2.79 13.29 -18.79
N LYS A 154 1.50 13.44 -18.46
CA LYS A 154 0.34 12.82 -19.14
C LYS A 154 0.52 11.30 -19.27
N ARG A 155 0.89 10.65 -18.17
CA ARG A 155 1.09 9.20 -18.12
C ARG A 155 -0.09 8.50 -17.45
N ILE A 156 -0.39 7.32 -17.95
CA ILE A 156 -1.34 6.42 -17.30
C ILE A 156 -0.67 5.89 -16.03
N CYS A 157 -1.28 6.12 -14.86
CA CYS A 157 -0.74 5.68 -13.59
C CYS A 157 -1.83 5.02 -12.75
N GLN A 158 -1.65 3.74 -12.39
CA GLN A 158 -2.61 2.94 -11.62
C GLN A 158 -1.99 2.41 -10.33
N LEU A 159 -2.75 2.51 -9.23
CA LEU A 159 -2.37 1.88 -7.96
C LEU A 159 -2.78 0.40 -7.90
N GLY A 160 -1.96 -0.44 -7.29
CA GLY A 160 -2.19 -1.88 -7.11
C GLY A 160 -3.24 -2.25 -6.06
N THR A 161 -4.39 -1.57 -6.04
CA THR A 161 -5.56 -1.92 -5.22
C THR A 161 -6.56 -2.74 -6.03
N GLN A 162 -6.20 -4.01 -6.29
CA GLN A 162 -6.84 -4.88 -7.27
C GLN A 162 -8.34 -5.08 -7.07
N GLN A 163 -8.80 -5.03 -5.83
CA GLN A 163 -10.20 -5.29 -5.51
C GLN A 163 -11.17 -4.29 -6.16
N ARG A 164 -10.69 -3.08 -6.52
CA ARG A 164 -11.47 -2.11 -7.31
C ARG A 164 -11.90 -2.64 -8.68
N SER A 165 -11.18 -3.61 -9.22
CA SER A 165 -11.52 -4.29 -10.48
C SER A 165 -12.36 -5.55 -10.29
N ASP A 166 -12.74 -5.90 -9.05
CA ASP A 166 -13.66 -7.00 -8.78
C ASP A 166 -15.09 -6.56 -9.13
N PRO A 167 -15.80 -7.26 -10.05
CA PRO A 167 -17.18 -6.94 -10.41
C PRO A 167 -18.14 -6.90 -9.21
N MET A 168 -17.86 -7.68 -8.18
CA MET A 168 -18.63 -7.72 -6.94
C MET A 168 -18.73 -6.32 -6.29
N GLN A 169 -17.72 -5.46 -6.42
CA GLN A 169 -17.72 -4.10 -5.87
C GLN A 169 -18.87 -3.25 -6.45
N ALA A 170 -19.17 -3.41 -7.73
CA ALA A 170 -20.28 -2.72 -8.38
C ALA A 170 -21.64 -3.22 -7.89
N GLU A 171 -21.78 -4.54 -7.67
CA GLU A 171 -22.97 -5.14 -7.12
C GLU A 171 -23.26 -4.66 -5.70
N ILE A 172 -22.21 -4.61 -4.84
CA ILE A 172 -22.35 -4.12 -3.47
C ILE A 172 -22.74 -2.64 -3.46
N LYS A 173 -22.11 -1.80 -4.30
CA LYS A 173 -22.50 -0.39 -4.44
C LYS A 173 -23.97 -0.24 -4.84
N THR A 174 -24.44 -1.05 -5.79
CA THR A 174 -25.83 -1.07 -6.20
C THR A 174 -26.75 -1.45 -5.04
N PHE A 175 -26.43 -2.53 -4.34
CA PHE A 175 -27.22 -3.01 -3.20
C PHE A 175 -27.31 -1.97 -2.06
N LEU A 176 -26.19 -1.37 -1.67
CA LEU A 176 -26.16 -0.42 -0.54
C LEU A 176 -26.81 0.92 -0.90
N HIS A 177 -26.58 1.44 -2.11
CA HIS A 177 -26.93 2.84 -2.43
C HIS A 177 -28.17 2.99 -3.32
N LYS A 178 -28.38 2.11 -4.33
CA LYS A 178 -29.54 2.19 -5.22
C LYS A 178 -30.73 1.43 -4.68
N GLU A 179 -30.53 0.16 -4.33
CA GLU A 179 -31.58 -0.71 -3.79
C GLU A 179 -31.94 -0.35 -2.34
N LYS A 180 -31.00 0.33 -1.61
CA LYS A 180 -31.16 0.58 -0.17
C LYS A 180 -31.43 -0.70 0.62
N GLY A 181 -30.83 -1.83 0.21
CA GLY A 181 -31.14 -3.15 0.69
C GLY A 181 -31.02 -3.35 2.20
N LEU A 182 -30.27 -2.48 2.88
CA LEU A 182 -30.14 -2.42 4.34
C LEU A 182 -30.54 -1.04 4.92
N GLY A 183 -31.19 -0.18 4.15
CA GLY A 183 -31.53 1.19 4.55
C GLY A 183 -30.31 2.11 4.57
N ASP A 184 -30.29 3.10 5.47
CA ASP A 184 -29.23 4.11 5.53
C ASP A 184 -27.98 3.60 6.25
N ILE A 185 -26.83 3.98 5.74
CA ILE A 185 -25.52 3.65 6.33
C ILE A 185 -25.32 4.53 7.58
N VAL A 186 -24.96 3.89 8.70
CA VAL A 186 -24.83 4.52 10.02
C VAL A 186 -23.38 4.64 10.45
N SER A 187 -22.60 3.58 10.30
CA SER A 187 -21.18 3.55 10.67
C SER A 187 -20.42 2.45 9.94
N VAL A 188 -19.10 2.54 9.95
CA VAL A 188 -18.22 1.51 9.38
C VAL A 188 -17.21 1.07 10.43
N GLN A 189 -17.04 -0.24 10.56
CA GLN A 189 -15.93 -0.83 11.30
C GLN A 189 -14.99 -1.56 10.35
N VAL A 190 -13.72 -1.21 10.41
CA VAL A 190 -12.63 -1.86 9.66
C VAL A 190 -11.84 -2.75 10.62
N ASN A 191 -11.60 -4.00 10.22
CA ASN A 191 -10.81 -4.94 10.99
C ASN A 191 -9.58 -5.38 10.20
N ARG A 192 -8.42 -5.22 10.83
CA ARG A 192 -7.20 -5.94 10.47
C ARG A 192 -6.71 -6.68 11.73
N VAL A 193 -7.39 -7.77 12.04
CA VAL A 193 -7.16 -8.64 13.20
C VAL A 193 -6.63 -9.98 12.70
N GLY A 194 -5.37 -10.25 12.99
CA GLY A 194 -4.71 -11.48 12.55
C GLY A 194 -3.31 -11.58 13.13
N VAL A 195 -2.99 -12.73 13.70
CA VAL A 195 -1.70 -12.96 14.37
C VAL A 195 -0.54 -12.82 13.38
N ARG A 196 0.44 -12.03 13.75
CA ARG A 196 1.76 -11.92 13.12
C ARG A 196 2.82 -12.47 14.07
N SER A 197 4.01 -12.71 13.55
CA SER A 197 5.18 -13.02 14.36
C SER A 197 5.99 -11.76 14.63
N SER A 198 6.78 -11.79 15.71
CA SER A 198 7.86 -10.83 15.93
C SER A 198 8.84 -10.87 14.76
N ILE A 199 9.47 -9.74 14.45
CA ILE A 199 10.53 -9.64 13.42
C ILE A 199 11.94 -9.86 14.01
N GLY A 200 12.02 -10.26 15.29
CA GLY A 200 13.26 -10.47 16.00
C GLY A 200 13.99 -9.18 16.37
N LYS A 201 15.03 -9.36 17.18
CA LYS A 201 15.93 -8.30 17.63
C LYS A 201 17.34 -8.83 17.81
N ARG A 202 18.21 -8.44 16.92
CA ARG A 202 19.62 -8.81 16.96
C ARG A 202 20.40 -7.94 17.94
N SER A 203 21.45 -8.50 18.53
CA SER A 203 22.40 -7.75 19.36
C SER A 203 23.44 -6.98 18.53
N THR A 204 23.62 -7.38 17.26
CA THR A 204 24.52 -6.74 16.29
C THR A 204 23.74 -6.44 15.00
N PRO A 205 24.14 -5.43 14.23
CA PRO A 205 23.51 -5.13 12.96
C PRO A 205 23.46 -6.35 12.03
N LEU A 206 22.40 -6.42 11.22
CA LEU A 206 22.25 -7.40 10.17
C LEU A 206 23.37 -7.21 9.12
N LEU A 207 24.05 -8.29 8.79
CA LEU A 207 25.00 -8.29 7.67
C LEU A 207 24.19 -8.34 6.36
N ILE A 208 24.43 -7.37 5.51
CA ILE A 208 23.82 -7.35 4.18
C ILE A 208 24.50 -8.41 3.30
N PRO A 209 23.75 -9.22 2.53
CA PRO A 209 24.32 -10.17 1.59
C PRO A 209 25.24 -9.48 0.56
N ASN A 210 26.36 -10.13 0.22
CA ASN A 210 27.34 -9.57 -0.72
C ASN A 210 26.83 -9.46 -2.18
N ASP A 211 25.80 -10.20 -2.50
CA ASP A 211 25.13 -10.26 -3.80
C ASP A 211 23.97 -9.28 -3.93
N MET A 212 23.81 -8.40 -2.94
CA MET A 212 22.84 -7.30 -2.95
C MET A 212 23.55 -5.96 -3.06
N ASP A 213 23.12 -5.13 -4.00
CA ASP A 213 23.46 -3.71 -4.02
C ASP A 213 22.57 -2.97 -2.98
N TYR A 214 23.16 -2.82 -1.77
CA TYR A 214 22.42 -2.23 -0.65
C TYR A 214 22.12 -0.75 -0.85
N ASP A 215 22.99 0.00 -1.52
CA ASP A 215 22.78 1.43 -1.79
C ASP A 215 21.56 1.63 -2.70
N LEU A 216 21.41 0.80 -3.72
CA LEU A 216 20.23 0.80 -4.59
C LEU A 216 18.97 0.31 -3.87
N TRP A 217 19.09 -0.70 -2.99
CA TRP A 217 17.95 -1.14 -2.17
C TRP A 217 17.49 -0.05 -1.21
N LEU A 218 18.44 0.61 -0.54
CA LEU A 218 18.19 1.64 0.44
C LEU A 218 17.64 2.93 -0.20
N GLY A 219 18.21 3.35 -1.32
CA GLY A 219 17.75 4.52 -2.08
C GLY A 219 17.50 5.77 -1.23
N PRO A 220 16.26 6.30 -1.20
CA PRO A 220 15.93 7.51 -0.44
C PRO A 220 15.82 7.29 1.08
N ALA A 221 15.82 6.05 1.57
CA ALA A 221 15.73 5.78 3.01
C ALA A 221 17.02 6.18 3.76
N ILE A 222 16.91 6.37 5.06
CA ILE A 222 18.06 6.74 5.91
C ILE A 222 18.98 5.53 6.07
N ASP A 223 20.27 5.73 5.94
CA ASP A 223 21.28 4.71 6.20
C ASP A 223 21.52 4.56 7.71
N GLU A 224 20.89 3.56 8.29
CA GLU A 224 20.98 3.23 9.71
C GLU A 224 21.15 1.73 9.93
N PRO A 225 21.81 1.29 11.01
CA PRO A 225 21.99 -0.12 11.30
C PRO A 225 20.66 -0.86 11.47
N ILE A 226 20.52 -1.99 10.81
CA ILE A 226 19.33 -2.85 10.85
C ILE A 226 19.48 -3.91 11.92
N PHE A 227 18.55 -3.96 12.88
CA PHE A 227 18.58 -4.93 13.99
C PHE A 227 17.49 -6.00 13.90
N ARG A 228 16.62 -5.99 12.91
CA ARG A 228 15.65 -7.07 12.63
C ARG A 228 16.36 -8.29 12.02
N ASP A 229 15.73 -9.46 12.14
CA ASP A 229 16.35 -10.73 11.71
C ASP A 229 16.51 -10.83 10.19
N LYS A 230 15.64 -10.19 9.42
CA LYS A 230 15.62 -10.28 7.95
C LYS A 230 15.57 -8.90 7.31
N LEU A 231 16.34 -8.72 6.24
CA LEU A 231 16.25 -7.53 5.40
C LEU A 231 14.92 -7.50 4.66
N GLN A 232 14.58 -8.63 4.03
CA GLN A 232 13.42 -8.77 3.15
C GLN A 232 12.15 -9.09 3.93
N TYR A 233 11.02 -8.50 3.50
CA TYR A 233 9.69 -8.56 4.06
C TYR A 233 9.53 -7.79 5.38
N ASP A 234 10.47 -7.93 6.36
CA ASP A 234 10.36 -7.29 7.66
C ASP A 234 10.55 -5.77 7.62
N TRP A 235 10.99 -5.25 6.48
CA TRP A 235 11.04 -3.83 6.18
C TRP A 235 9.66 -3.13 6.30
N HIS A 236 8.56 -3.87 6.21
CA HIS A 236 7.22 -3.33 6.38
C HIS A 236 6.99 -2.67 7.75
N TRP A 237 7.62 -3.22 8.80
CA TRP A 237 7.42 -2.77 10.19
C TRP A 237 8.50 -1.82 10.69
N ASP A 238 9.17 -1.18 9.77
CA ASP A 238 10.17 -0.14 10.00
C ASP A 238 9.72 1.16 9.31
N TRP A 239 9.58 2.26 10.08
CA TRP A 239 9.17 3.56 9.53
C TRP A 239 10.12 4.12 8.47
N ASN A 240 11.37 3.67 8.44
CA ASN A 240 12.33 4.11 7.45
C ASN A 240 12.05 3.56 6.04
N THR A 241 11.47 2.37 5.95
CA THR A 241 11.29 1.65 4.68
C THR A 241 9.87 1.18 4.40
N GLY A 242 9.03 1.16 5.43
CA GLY A 242 7.66 0.68 5.40
C GLY A 242 6.67 1.60 6.10
N SER A 243 5.42 1.21 6.13
CA SER A 243 4.29 1.97 6.71
C SER A 243 3.46 1.12 7.68
N GLY A 244 4.07 0.05 8.21
CA GLY A 244 3.41 -0.88 9.13
C GLY A 244 2.27 -1.67 8.50
N GLU A 245 1.52 -2.34 9.34
CA GLU A 245 0.34 -3.12 8.89
C GLU A 245 -0.78 -2.22 8.36
N MET A 246 -0.81 -0.94 8.74
CA MET A 246 -1.74 0.04 8.21
C MET A 246 -1.55 0.19 6.68
N GLY A 247 -0.32 0.42 6.22
CA GLY A 247 -0.02 0.48 4.79
C GLY A 247 0.05 -0.90 4.13
N ASN A 248 0.38 -1.96 4.87
CA ASN A 248 0.46 -3.30 4.29
C ASN A 248 -0.92 -3.89 3.98
N TRP A 249 -1.85 -3.94 4.97
CA TRP A 249 -3.20 -4.48 4.81
C TRP A 249 -4.32 -3.48 5.01
N GLY A 250 -4.12 -2.49 5.88
CA GLY A 250 -5.14 -1.47 6.13
C GLY A 250 -5.58 -0.77 4.87
N ILE A 251 -4.64 -0.49 3.97
CA ILE A 251 -4.91 0.13 2.66
C ILE A 251 -5.95 -0.63 1.82
N HIS A 252 -5.88 -1.95 1.75
CA HIS A 252 -6.85 -2.72 0.97
C HIS A 252 -8.28 -2.56 1.49
N ILE A 253 -8.42 -2.55 2.83
CA ILE A 253 -9.73 -2.50 3.46
C ILE A 253 -10.29 -1.07 3.46
N LEU A 254 -9.43 -0.07 3.71
CA LEU A 254 -9.83 1.34 3.64
C LEU A 254 -10.16 1.77 2.21
N ASP A 255 -9.44 1.25 1.22
CA ASP A 255 -9.74 1.47 -0.20
C ASP A 255 -11.09 0.87 -0.59
N ASP A 256 -11.42 -0.35 -0.12
CA ASP A 256 -12.73 -0.96 -0.31
C ASP A 256 -13.85 -0.12 0.32
N VAL A 257 -13.64 0.37 1.55
CA VAL A 257 -14.59 1.24 2.24
C VAL A 257 -14.80 2.55 1.47
N ARG A 258 -13.72 3.20 1.00
CA ARG A 258 -13.84 4.39 0.17
C ARG A 258 -14.63 4.13 -1.11
N ASN A 259 -14.33 3.03 -1.80
CA ASN A 259 -15.00 2.65 -3.04
C ASN A 259 -16.48 2.28 -2.81
N VAL A 260 -16.76 1.42 -1.83
CA VAL A 260 -18.08 0.81 -1.66
C VAL A 260 -19.02 1.69 -0.83
N VAL A 261 -18.51 2.26 0.28
CA VAL A 261 -19.34 3.04 1.21
C VAL A 261 -19.41 4.49 0.78
N PHE A 262 -18.27 5.12 0.51
CA PHE A 262 -18.20 6.55 0.20
C PHE A 262 -18.27 6.85 -1.30
N ARG A 263 -18.12 5.86 -2.17
CA ARG A 263 -18.08 6.02 -3.65
C ARG A 263 -17.07 7.10 -4.06
N ASP A 264 -15.95 7.11 -3.36
CA ASP A 264 -14.84 8.06 -3.47
C ASP A 264 -15.18 9.55 -3.20
N ALA A 265 -16.39 9.84 -2.69
CA ALA A 265 -16.80 11.21 -2.37
C ALA A 265 -16.03 11.82 -1.18
N VAL A 266 -15.54 10.99 -0.27
CA VAL A 266 -14.68 11.42 0.85
C VAL A 266 -13.21 11.18 0.48
N LYS A 267 -12.49 12.26 0.20
CA LYS A 267 -11.07 12.18 -0.12
C LYS A 267 -10.25 11.77 1.10
N VAL A 268 -10.38 12.52 2.18
CA VAL A 268 -9.73 12.26 3.48
C VAL A 268 -10.70 12.51 4.62
N PRO A 269 -10.54 11.85 5.78
CA PRO A 269 -11.27 12.17 7.00
C PRO A 269 -10.97 13.59 7.47
N THR A 270 -11.96 14.25 8.06
CA THR A 270 -11.83 15.61 8.61
C THR A 270 -11.09 15.63 9.95
N ARG A 271 -11.22 14.55 10.75
CA ARG A 271 -10.52 14.35 12.01
C ARG A 271 -10.14 12.89 12.16
N ILE A 272 -8.97 12.63 12.70
CA ILE A 272 -8.47 11.29 13.01
C ILE A 272 -7.87 11.29 14.41
N GLN A 273 -8.18 10.26 15.18
CA GLN A 273 -7.51 9.95 16.43
C GLN A 273 -7.01 8.50 16.43
N SER A 274 -5.90 8.27 17.08
CA SER A 274 -5.27 6.96 17.18
C SER A 274 -4.85 6.66 18.61
N ILE A 275 -5.02 5.38 19.01
CA ILE A 275 -4.46 4.83 20.24
C ILE A 275 -3.86 3.47 19.92
N GLY A 276 -2.67 3.17 20.41
CA GLY A 276 -2.01 1.90 20.15
C GLY A 276 -0.56 1.87 20.55
N GLY A 277 0.16 0.87 20.06
CA GLY A 277 1.58 0.71 20.33
C GLY A 277 2.18 -0.51 19.64
N ARG A 278 3.51 -0.64 19.76
CA ARG A 278 4.21 -1.89 19.54
C ARG A 278 4.49 -2.53 20.88
N VAL A 279 3.72 -3.56 21.19
CA VAL A 279 3.67 -4.18 22.53
C VAL A 279 3.70 -5.69 22.41
N VAL A 280 3.89 -6.38 23.53
CA VAL A 280 4.00 -7.85 23.65
C VAL A 280 5.33 -8.39 23.12
N TRP A 281 5.87 -7.83 22.04
CA TRP A 281 7.16 -8.23 21.46
C TRP A 281 8.25 -7.21 21.82
N ASP A 282 9.40 -7.69 22.26
CA ASP A 282 10.65 -6.91 22.26
C ASP A 282 11.40 -7.25 20.96
N ASP A 283 11.07 -6.54 19.92
CA ASP A 283 11.69 -6.72 18.59
C ASP A 283 12.15 -5.40 17.99
N ALA A 284 12.79 -5.46 16.83
CA ALA A 284 13.36 -4.30 16.16
C ALA A 284 12.34 -3.46 15.36
N GLY A 285 11.06 -3.84 15.36
CA GLY A 285 10.03 -3.06 14.70
C GLY A 285 9.69 -1.79 15.47
N ASN A 286 9.32 -0.74 14.76
CA ASN A 286 8.95 0.55 15.33
C ASN A 286 7.53 1.01 14.92
N THR A 287 6.85 0.27 14.05
CA THR A 287 5.45 0.51 13.70
C THR A 287 4.51 -0.22 14.68
N PRO A 288 3.29 0.28 14.95
CA PRO A 288 2.39 -0.36 15.90
C PRO A 288 1.95 -1.75 15.42
N ASN A 289 1.85 -2.70 16.35
CA ASN A 289 1.25 -4.01 16.13
C ASN A 289 -0.17 -4.12 16.70
N VAL A 290 -0.56 -3.14 17.51
CA VAL A 290 -1.95 -2.87 17.89
C VAL A 290 -2.24 -1.38 17.68
N GLN A 291 -3.33 -1.06 17.00
CA GLN A 291 -3.72 0.32 16.74
C GLN A 291 -5.24 0.41 16.56
N MET A 292 -5.88 1.26 17.34
CA MET A 292 -7.28 1.63 17.16
C MET A 292 -7.35 3.04 16.62
N VAL A 293 -8.18 3.24 15.60
CA VAL A 293 -8.32 4.54 14.95
C VAL A 293 -9.78 4.91 14.84
N ALA A 294 -10.10 6.13 15.22
CA ALA A 294 -11.39 6.77 14.98
C ALA A 294 -11.23 7.83 13.89
N MET A 295 -12.10 7.81 12.90
CA MET A 295 -12.10 8.73 11.77
C MET A 295 -13.47 9.38 11.63
N ASP A 296 -13.49 10.70 11.68
CA ASP A 296 -14.66 11.52 11.33
C ASP A 296 -14.56 11.88 9.85
N THR A 297 -15.54 11.49 9.07
CA THR A 297 -15.63 11.78 7.62
C THR A 297 -16.56 12.93 7.27
N GLY A 298 -17.13 13.57 8.28
CA GLY A 298 -18.20 14.57 8.11
C GLY A 298 -19.56 13.97 7.77
N SER A 299 -19.66 12.64 7.61
CA SER A 299 -20.91 11.94 7.27
C SER A 299 -21.07 10.63 8.07
N VAL A 300 -20.32 9.61 7.72
CA VAL A 300 -20.37 8.27 8.32
C VAL A 300 -19.08 8.02 9.12
N PRO A 301 -19.13 7.85 10.45
CA PRO A 301 -17.94 7.58 11.24
C PRO A 301 -17.32 6.22 10.87
N VAL A 302 -15.99 6.19 10.82
CA VAL A 302 -15.22 4.97 10.56
C VAL A 302 -14.35 4.66 11.78
N GLN A 303 -14.43 3.42 12.25
CA GLN A 303 -13.56 2.89 13.29
C GLN A 303 -12.65 1.83 12.68
N LEU A 304 -11.36 1.85 13.00
CA LEU A 304 -10.43 0.83 12.55
C LEU A 304 -9.77 0.14 13.74
N GLN A 305 -9.78 -1.18 13.72
CA GLN A 305 -9.07 -2.04 14.67
C GLN A 305 -7.96 -2.80 13.93
N LEU A 306 -6.72 -2.51 14.29
CA LEU A 306 -5.55 -3.30 13.91
C LEU A 306 -5.05 -4.04 15.15
N ALA A 307 -4.92 -5.37 15.08
CA ALA A 307 -4.37 -6.18 16.15
C ALA A 307 -3.64 -7.39 15.56
N ASN A 308 -2.33 -7.38 15.65
CA ASN A 308 -1.47 -8.43 15.11
C ASN A 308 -0.89 -9.38 16.17
N ILE A 309 -1.28 -9.20 17.43
CA ILE A 309 -0.91 -10.06 18.55
C ILE A 309 -1.90 -11.22 18.70
N ALA A 310 -1.49 -12.29 19.36
CA ALA A 310 -2.40 -13.37 19.73
C ALA A 310 -3.38 -12.93 20.82
N ALA A 311 -4.48 -13.65 21.00
CA ALA A 311 -5.45 -13.40 22.08
C ALA A 311 -4.85 -13.63 23.47
N GLU A 312 -3.86 -14.52 23.57
CA GLU A 312 -3.19 -14.90 24.82
C GLU A 312 -1.69 -15.10 24.56
N PRO A 313 -0.81 -14.95 25.55
CA PRO A 313 0.62 -15.19 25.40
C PRO A 313 0.91 -16.58 24.82
N GLY A 314 1.76 -16.65 23.79
CA GLY A 314 2.11 -17.89 23.10
C GLY A 314 0.99 -18.53 22.26
N GLY A 315 -0.19 -17.90 22.20
CA GLY A 315 -1.34 -18.38 21.44
C GLY A 315 -1.19 -18.19 19.93
N LYS A 316 -2.08 -18.86 19.18
CA LYS A 316 -2.18 -18.73 17.71
C LYS A 316 -3.50 -18.14 17.26
N LYS A 317 -4.46 -17.95 18.17
CA LYS A 317 -5.76 -17.36 17.84
C LYS A 317 -5.70 -15.84 17.96
N SER A 318 -6.37 -15.15 17.06
CA SER A 318 -6.54 -13.70 17.11
C SER A 318 -7.46 -13.29 18.26
N PRO A 319 -7.34 -12.04 18.76
CA PRO A 319 -8.32 -11.46 19.68
C PRO A 319 -9.74 -11.52 19.11
N LYS A 320 -10.73 -11.58 20.02
CA LYS A 320 -12.14 -11.56 19.61
C LYS A 320 -12.47 -10.27 18.87
N HIS A 321 -13.20 -10.41 17.77
CA HIS A 321 -13.70 -9.31 16.96
C HIS A 321 -15.06 -9.67 16.36
N ARG A 322 -15.83 -8.67 15.94
CA ARG A 322 -17.05 -8.85 15.16
C ARG A 322 -16.70 -8.86 13.68
N GLY A 323 -17.37 -9.68 12.88
CA GLY A 323 -17.20 -9.76 11.43
C GLY A 323 -15.86 -10.33 10.97
N PRO A 324 -15.42 -10.06 9.74
CA PRO A 324 -14.19 -10.61 9.19
C PRO A 324 -12.95 -10.01 9.84
N GLY A 325 -11.92 -10.83 10.12
CA GLY A 325 -10.66 -10.37 10.72
C GLY A 325 -9.80 -9.52 9.78
N SER A 326 -9.95 -9.67 8.47
CA SER A 326 -9.41 -8.78 7.43
C SER A 326 -10.55 -8.37 6.52
N GLY A 327 -11.22 -7.27 6.86
CA GLY A 327 -12.37 -6.77 6.15
C GLY A 327 -13.08 -5.68 6.91
N TYR A 328 -14.34 -5.46 6.59
CA TYR A 328 -15.11 -4.36 7.17
C TYR A 328 -16.58 -4.74 7.39
N ILE A 329 -17.23 -4.01 8.27
CA ILE A 329 -18.66 -4.09 8.56
C ILE A 329 -19.26 -2.72 8.25
N VAL A 330 -20.28 -2.68 7.41
CA VAL A 330 -21.10 -1.49 7.17
C VAL A 330 -22.37 -1.66 7.98
N GLN A 331 -22.50 -0.92 9.06
CA GLN A 331 -23.70 -0.91 9.88
C GLN A 331 -24.74 -0.01 9.21
N CYS A 332 -25.92 -0.54 9.00
CA CYS A 332 -27.04 0.14 8.38
C CYS A 332 -28.27 0.15 9.29
N SER A 333 -29.25 1.00 8.98
CA SER A 333 -30.51 1.10 9.76
C SER A 333 -31.35 -0.20 9.70
N GLY A 334 -31.24 -0.99 8.65
CA GLY A 334 -31.97 -2.24 8.44
C GLY A 334 -31.18 -3.52 8.72
N GLY A 335 -29.90 -3.42 9.11
CA GLY A 335 -29.03 -4.57 9.31
C GLY A 335 -27.57 -4.21 9.13
N HIS A 336 -26.75 -5.15 8.65
CA HIS A 336 -25.34 -4.86 8.36
C HIS A 336 -24.82 -5.68 7.17
N TYR A 337 -23.77 -5.15 6.54
CA TYR A 337 -23.01 -5.85 5.51
C TYR A 337 -21.60 -6.13 6.03
N GLU A 338 -21.12 -7.36 5.83
CA GLU A 338 -19.76 -7.80 6.13
C GLU A 338 -19.00 -8.02 4.82
N GLY A 339 -17.95 -7.23 4.57
CA GLY A 339 -17.14 -7.27 3.35
C GLY A 339 -15.72 -7.73 3.62
N ARG A 340 -15.18 -8.52 2.70
CA ARG A 340 -13.76 -8.91 2.64
C ARG A 340 -13.35 -9.13 1.19
N ARG A 341 -12.07 -9.36 0.96
CA ARG A 341 -11.59 -9.61 -0.41
C ARG A 341 -12.31 -10.79 -1.06
N GLY A 342 -12.89 -10.55 -2.23
CA GLY A 342 -13.59 -11.53 -3.06
C GLY A 342 -14.88 -12.08 -2.49
N SER A 343 -15.40 -11.57 -1.38
CA SER A 343 -16.69 -11.99 -0.84
C SER A 343 -17.31 -11.00 0.14
N GLY A 344 -18.63 -11.08 0.30
CA GLY A 344 -19.36 -10.34 1.31
C GLY A 344 -20.75 -10.90 1.58
N VAL A 345 -21.32 -10.57 2.73
CA VAL A 345 -22.64 -11.06 3.16
C VAL A 345 -23.41 -9.93 3.81
N ALA A 346 -24.68 -9.79 3.45
CA ALA A 346 -25.63 -8.87 4.07
C ALA A 346 -26.56 -9.62 5.01
N PHE A 347 -26.79 -9.03 6.19
CA PHE A 347 -27.64 -9.58 7.26
C PHE A 347 -28.72 -8.56 7.63
N ASP A 348 -29.93 -9.03 7.94
CA ASP A 348 -30.98 -8.20 8.51
C ASP A 348 -30.72 -7.86 9.99
N ARG A 349 -31.66 -7.13 10.63
CA ARG A 349 -31.57 -6.75 12.05
C ARG A 349 -31.54 -7.95 13.01
N ASN A 350 -32.06 -9.09 12.57
CA ASN A 350 -32.12 -10.32 13.37
C ASN A 350 -30.89 -11.21 13.16
N GLY A 351 -29.93 -10.77 12.33
CA GLY A 351 -28.74 -11.54 11.98
C GLY A 351 -28.98 -12.64 10.94
N LYS A 352 -30.14 -12.64 10.26
CA LYS A 352 -30.40 -13.57 9.17
C LYS A 352 -29.73 -13.07 7.89
N GLU A 353 -29.00 -13.96 7.22
CA GLU A 353 -28.43 -13.67 5.91
C GLU A 353 -29.55 -13.39 4.89
N ILE A 354 -29.43 -12.27 4.16
CA ILE A 354 -30.37 -11.87 3.12
C ILE A 354 -29.76 -11.86 1.72
N ARG A 355 -28.43 -11.68 1.61
CA ARG A 355 -27.72 -11.73 0.34
C ARG A 355 -26.23 -12.00 0.54
N SER A 356 -25.67 -12.89 -0.27
CA SER A 356 -24.22 -13.08 -0.37
C SER A 356 -23.67 -12.58 -1.71
N PHE A 357 -22.43 -12.16 -1.69
CA PHE A 357 -21.71 -11.63 -2.85
C PHE A 357 -20.42 -12.42 -3.01
N LYS A 358 -20.08 -12.75 -4.26
CA LYS A 358 -18.85 -13.48 -4.59
C LYS A 358 -18.12 -12.76 -5.73
N GLY A 359 -16.83 -12.62 -5.58
CA GLY A 359 -15.95 -12.01 -6.56
C GLY A 359 -14.66 -12.80 -6.75
N ASP A 360 -13.77 -12.25 -7.54
CA ASP A 360 -12.46 -12.82 -7.89
C ASP A 360 -11.28 -12.04 -7.27
N SER A 361 -11.58 -11.05 -6.43
CA SER A 361 -10.60 -10.12 -5.84
C SER A 361 -9.85 -9.26 -6.86
N GLY A 362 -10.37 -9.10 -8.07
CA GLY A 362 -9.77 -8.34 -9.16
C GLY A 362 -8.53 -8.99 -9.77
N ASN A 363 -8.32 -10.30 -9.56
CA ASN A 363 -7.15 -10.99 -10.07
C ASN A 363 -7.23 -11.11 -11.61
N GLY A 364 -6.21 -10.55 -12.29
CA GLY A 364 -6.15 -10.50 -13.75
C GLY A 364 -6.91 -9.32 -14.36
N SER A 365 -8.13 -9.05 -13.93
CA SER A 365 -8.95 -7.93 -14.43
C SER A 365 -8.31 -6.56 -14.15
N HIS A 366 -7.59 -6.42 -13.04
CA HIS A 366 -6.91 -5.18 -12.69
C HIS A 366 -5.70 -4.87 -13.59
N GLN A 367 -4.92 -5.90 -13.94
CA GLN A 367 -3.81 -5.79 -14.89
C GLN A 367 -4.34 -5.52 -16.30
N GLN A 368 -5.41 -6.20 -16.71
CA GLN A 368 -6.07 -5.95 -17.98
C GLN A 368 -6.56 -4.50 -18.07
N ASN A 369 -7.20 -3.99 -17.01
CA ASN A 369 -7.69 -2.60 -16.94
C ASN A 369 -6.56 -1.58 -17.13
N PHE A 370 -5.38 -1.80 -16.50
CA PHE A 370 -4.21 -0.96 -16.72
C PHE A 370 -3.75 -0.98 -18.18
N ILE A 371 -3.59 -2.16 -18.76
CA ILE A 371 -3.12 -2.31 -20.15
C ILE A 371 -4.13 -1.71 -21.15
N ASP A 372 -5.42 -1.85 -20.89
CA ASP A 372 -6.46 -1.23 -21.71
C ASP A 372 -6.39 0.30 -21.66
N ALA A 373 -6.14 0.89 -20.50
CA ALA A 373 -5.93 2.33 -20.33
C ALA A 373 -4.68 2.81 -21.07
N VAL A 374 -3.56 2.06 -20.96
CA VAL A 374 -2.32 2.34 -21.68
C VAL A 374 -2.56 2.36 -23.19
N ARG A 375 -3.21 1.35 -23.74
CA ARG A 375 -3.51 1.23 -25.18
C ARG A 375 -4.43 2.33 -25.68
N LYS A 376 -5.46 2.66 -24.93
CA LYS A 376 -6.45 3.70 -25.28
C LYS A 376 -5.98 5.11 -24.97
N ARG A 377 -4.89 5.28 -24.23
CA ARG A 377 -4.43 6.58 -23.68
C ARG A 377 -5.53 7.29 -22.91
N ASP A 378 -6.34 6.52 -22.16
CA ASP A 378 -7.49 7.03 -21.42
C ASP A 378 -7.40 6.61 -19.94
N GLN A 379 -7.00 7.55 -19.07
CA GLN A 379 -6.94 7.33 -17.63
C GLN A 379 -8.32 7.18 -16.98
N ASN A 380 -9.40 7.69 -17.62
CA ASN A 380 -10.74 7.66 -17.02
C ASN A 380 -11.31 6.24 -16.93
N ILE A 381 -10.76 5.29 -17.65
CA ILE A 381 -11.18 3.88 -17.56
C ILE A 381 -10.47 3.12 -16.44
N LEU A 382 -9.49 3.73 -15.77
CA LEU A 382 -8.80 3.09 -14.65
C LEU A 382 -9.73 2.90 -13.45
N ASN A 383 -9.75 1.69 -12.92
CA ASN A 383 -10.50 1.39 -11.69
C ASN A 383 -9.82 1.92 -10.43
N ALA A 384 -8.50 2.08 -10.47
CA ALA A 384 -7.67 2.62 -9.40
C ALA A 384 -6.69 3.68 -9.94
N ASP A 385 -7.26 4.74 -10.54
CA ASP A 385 -6.49 5.91 -10.96
C ASP A 385 -5.63 6.45 -9.82
N ILE A 386 -4.48 7.06 -10.16
CA ILE A 386 -3.51 7.49 -9.16
C ILE A 386 -4.05 8.53 -8.18
N VAL A 387 -5.00 9.38 -8.58
CA VAL A 387 -5.66 10.35 -7.68
C VAL A 387 -6.46 9.59 -6.63
N VAL A 388 -7.28 8.64 -7.06
CA VAL A 388 -8.08 7.79 -6.17
C VAL A 388 -7.19 6.94 -5.28
N GLY A 389 -6.08 6.41 -5.83
CA GLY A 389 -5.07 5.64 -5.10
C GLY A 389 -4.36 6.47 -4.03
N ASN A 390 -4.01 7.71 -4.35
CA ASN A 390 -3.44 8.66 -3.40
C ASN A 390 -4.40 8.95 -2.25
N ASP A 391 -5.66 9.26 -2.55
CA ASP A 391 -6.68 9.51 -1.54
C ASP A 391 -6.87 8.31 -0.60
N SER A 392 -6.86 7.07 -1.13
CA SER A 392 -6.96 5.87 -0.29
C SER A 392 -5.73 5.66 0.57
N THR A 393 -4.53 5.92 0.03
CA THR A 393 -3.28 5.87 0.79
C THR A 393 -3.23 6.96 1.87
N ALA A 394 -3.81 8.13 1.61
CA ALA A 394 -3.90 9.23 2.57
C ALA A 394 -4.62 8.83 3.86
N TRP A 395 -5.66 8.01 3.81
CA TRP A 395 -6.32 7.50 5.02
C TRP A 395 -5.36 6.70 5.90
N CYS A 396 -4.50 5.88 5.29
CA CYS A 396 -3.47 5.13 6.02
C CYS A 396 -2.37 6.05 6.57
N ASN A 397 -1.87 6.97 5.75
CA ASN A 397 -0.83 7.91 6.14
C ASN A 397 -1.28 8.83 7.27
N LEU A 398 -2.52 9.31 7.24
CA LEU A 398 -3.08 10.13 8.31
C LEU A 398 -3.29 9.33 9.61
N ALA A 399 -3.73 8.06 9.53
CA ALA A 399 -3.82 7.19 10.70
C ALA A 399 -2.44 6.92 11.31
N ASN A 400 -1.42 6.70 10.49
CA ASN A 400 -0.03 6.55 10.92
C ASN A 400 0.53 7.87 11.49
N SER A 401 0.21 9.01 10.89
CA SER A 401 0.62 10.34 11.37
C SER A 401 0.00 10.67 12.71
N ALA A 402 -1.29 10.37 12.90
CA ALA A 402 -1.97 10.52 14.19
C ALA A 402 -1.28 9.68 15.27
N PHE A 403 -0.91 8.41 14.95
CA PHE A 403 -0.14 7.58 15.88
C PHE A 403 1.26 8.15 16.16
N ARG A 404 2.01 8.58 15.15
CA ARG A 404 3.37 9.12 15.31
C ARG A 404 3.41 10.46 16.03
N ALA A 405 2.34 11.24 15.97
CA ALA A 405 2.20 12.52 16.69
C ALA A 405 1.64 12.32 18.10
N SER A 406 1.28 11.09 18.49
CA SER A 406 0.68 10.80 19.79
C SER A 406 1.70 10.90 20.93
N ARG A 407 1.17 11.02 22.15
CA ARG A 407 1.92 11.06 23.41
C ARG A 407 1.62 9.81 24.22
N GLU A 408 2.29 9.64 25.35
CA GLU A 408 1.89 8.63 26.32
C GLU A 408 0.39 8.74 26.62
N TYR A 409 -0.23 7.60 26.82
CA TYR A 409 -1.67 7.53 27.00
C TYR A 409 -2.14 8.42 28.17
N ASP A 410 -3.04 9.33 27.86
CA ASP A 410 -3.79 10.14 28.82
C ASP A 410 -5.30 9.91 28.62
N PRO A 411 -6.05 9.49 29.67
CA PRO A 411 -7.50 9.31 29.57
C PRO A 411 -8.24 10.55 29.06
N ASN A 412 -7.74 11.74 29.34
CA ASN A 412 -8.37 12.99 28.89
C ASN A 412 -8.33 13.13 27.36
N LEU A 413 -7.28 12.66 26.69
CA LEU A 413 -7.20 12.67 25.21
C LEU A 413 -8.34 11.85 24.59
N VAL A 414 -8.65 10.72 25.20
CA VAL A 414 -9.72 9.83 24.75
C VAL A 414 -11.10 10.40 25.08
N THR A 415 -11.30 10.90 26.29
CA THR A 415 -12.60 11.41 26.78
C THR A 415 -13.07 12.65 26.04
N HIS A 416 -12.13 13.55 25.66
CA HIS A 416 -12.42 14.78 24.94
C HIS A 416 -12.23 14.64 23.42
N GLY A 417 -12.00 13.42 22.96
CA GLY A 417 -11.75 13.11 21.56
C GLY A 417 -13.01 12.87 20.73
N LEU A 418 -12.84 12.08 19.66
CA LEU A 418 -13.97 11.61 18.87
C LEU A 418 -14.85 10.66 19.68
N PRO A 419 -16.18 10.71 19.56
CA PRO A 419 -17.10 9.92 20.39
C PRO A 419 -16.80 8.41 20.41
N SER A 420 -16.32 7.87 19.29
CA SER A 420 -15.96 6.45 19.16
C SER A 420 -14.64 6.08 19.83
N MET A 421 -13.83 7.05 20.29
CA MET A 421 -12.51 6.78 20.84
C MET A 421 -12.57 6.07 22.20
N ASN A 422 -13.58 6.36 23.02
CA ASN A 422 -13.79 5.66 24.30
C ASN A 422 -14.00 4.15 24.08
N GLU A 423 -14.87 3.78 23.13
CA GLU A 423 -15.11 2.38 22.77
C GLU A 423 -13.85 1.71 22.26
N GLN A 424 -13.06 2.41 21.43
CA GLN A 424 -11.79 1.91 20.90
C GLN A 424 -10.75 1.70 22.00
N ALA A 425 -10.66 2.59 22.99
CA ALA A 425 -9.77 2.44 24.13
C ALA A 425 -10.17 1.25 25.01
N GLU A 426 -11.47 1.07 25.30
CA GLU A 426 -11.96 -0.10 26.03
C GLU A 426 -11.64 -1.40 25.30
N ARG A 427 -11.82 -1.41 23.98
CA ARG A 427 -11.53 -2.56 23.14
C ARG A 427 -10.04 -2.89 23.16
N LEU A 428 -9.17 -1.88 23.06
CA LEU A 428 -7.72 -2.05 23.21
C LEU A 428 -7.37 -2.62 24.57
N GLY A 429 -7.93 -2.09 25.67
CA GLY A 429 -7.72 -2.61 27.01
C GLY A 429 -8.06 -4.10 27.14
N LYS A 430 -9.17 -4.54 26.54
CA LYS A 430 -9.57 -5.97 26.52
C LYS A 430 -8.59 -6.86 25.72
N ILE A 431 -7.95 -6.32 24.67
CA ILE A 431 -6.94 -7.04 23.89
C ILE A 431 -5.61 -7.14 24.65
N LEU A 432 -5.25 -6.12 25.41
CA LEU A 432 -4.00 -6.06 26.15
C LEU A 432 -4.02 -6.86 27.47
N SER A 433 -5.18 -6.91 28.13
CA SER A 433 -5.34 -7.53 29.46
C SER A 433 -4.81 -8.97 29.58
N PRO A 434 -5.06 -9.89 28.63
CA PRO A 434 -4.51 -11.25 28.71
C PRO A 434 -2.97 -11.31 28.70
N HIS A 435 -2.32 -10.26 28.21
CA HIS A 435 -0.86 -10.12 28.19
C HIS A 435 -0.30 -9.42 29.43
N GLY A 436 -1.12 -9.17 30.45
CA GLY A 436 -0.71 -8.40 31.64
C GLY A 436 -0.47 -6.92 31.36
N LEU A 437 -0.99 -6.40 30.25
CA LEU A 437 -0.85 -5.01 29.83
C LEU A 437 -2.19 -4.27 29.95
N GLY A 438 -2.11 -2.96 30.09
CA GLY A 438 -3.26 -2.05 30.07
C GLY A 438 -2.96 -0.78 29.30
N LEU A 439 -3.92 0.16 29.25
CA LEU A 439 -3.76 1.41 28.54
C LEU A 439 -2.64 2.30 29.09
N GLN A 440 -2.29 2.14 30.39
CA GLN A 440 -1.19 2.85 31.04
C GLN A 440 0.17 2.15 30.85
N SER A 441 0.23 1.03 30.16
CA SER A 441 1.49 0.31 29.94
C SER A 441 2.42 1.11 29.04
N LYS A 442 3.73 1.05 29.33
CA LYS A 442 4.77 1.67 28.52
C LYS A 442 4.63 1.25 27.05
N GLY A 443 4.72 2.22 26.15
CA GLY A 443 4.61 2.01 24.69
C GLY A 443 3.19 2.14 24.16
N ILE A 444 2.17 2.36 25.00
CA ILE A 444 0.84 2.77 24.56
C ILE A 444 0.77 4.29 24.46
N GLN A 445 0.34 4.77 23.29
CA GLN A 445 0.26 6.18 22.94
C GLN A 445 -1.14 6.52 22.43
N ALA A 446 -1.58 7.76 22.64
CA ALA A 446 -2.85 8.29 22.14
C ALA A 446 -2.68 9.71 21.58
N SER A 447 -3.45 10.07 20.53
CA SER A 447 -3.49 11.40 19.91
C SER A 447 -4.82 12.10 20.12
#